data_49045311c0dec948d5dd1496a15d6c04
#
_entry.id   49045311c0dec948d5dd1496a15d6c04
#
_cell.length_a   1.000
_cell.length_b   1.000
_cell.length_c   1.000
_cell.angle_alpha   90.00
_cell.angle_beta   90.00
_cell.angle_gamma   90.00
#
_symmetry.space_group_name_H-M   'P 1'
#
loop_
_entity.id
_entity.type
_entity.pdbx_description
1 polymer ?
#
loop_
_entity_poly.entity_id
_entity_poly.type
_entity_poly.pdbx_seq_one_letter_code
_entity_poly.pdbx_strand_id
1 'polypeptide(L)'
;LKRMGIELGVFEACNGKQALEYLTSDKNTGIGHIDILLTDVKMPFMDGIELIKNVMHNDISLKTIIFSGYNEFEYAKLAVKLGVKDYILKPVDPSEFSSTITGVITELDEEHKKDEDYNRQANFIKQYYMYTLLNSGDASGILDNGDFLAGYNRLALIEFNTDFFGKYDTGEDIFKEITGELDYQYLNLNPLQSVIIFSDKS
;
A
#
# COMPACT_ATOMS: atom_id res chain seq x y z
N LEU A 1 19.84 -12.66 -0.65
CA LEU A 1 19.23 -11.35 -0.60
C LEU A 1 20.23 -10.29 -0.13
N LYS A 2 20.87 -10.41 1.05
CA LYS A 2 21.92 -9.47 1.50
C LYS A 2 23.08 -9.27 0.49
N ARG A 3 23.42 -10.30 -0.32
CA ARG A 3 24.43 -10.21 -1.38
C ARG A 3 23.98 -9.42 -2.62
N MET A 4 22.68 -9.16 -2.73
CA MET A 4 22.07 -8.41 -3.84
C MET A 4 21.92 -6.92 -3.52
N GLY A 5 22.30 -6.47 -2.32
CA GLY A 5 22.15 -5.08 -1.88
C GLY A 5 20.68 -4.66 -1.63
N ILE A 6 19.77 -5.63 -1.53
CA ILE A 6 18.35 -5.39 -1.28
C ILE A 6 18.11 -5.53 0.23
N GLU A 7 17.64 -4.46 0.87
CA GLU A 7 17.17 -4.49 2.25
C GLU A 7 15.73 -4.98 2.25
N LEU A 8 15.52 -6.16 2.83
CA LEU A 8 14.18 -6.76 3.00
C LEU A 8 13.96 -7.09 4.48
N GLY A 9 12.78 -6.76 4.97
CA GLY A 9 12.24 -7.35 6.18
C GLY A 9 11.87 -8.82 5.90
N VAL A 10 12.44 -9.76 6.63
CA VAL A 10 12.16 -11.19 6.45
C VAL A 10 11.53 -11.75 7.71
N PHE A 11 10.37 -12.33 7.56
CA PHE A 11 9.62 -13.02 8.61
C PHE A 11 9.55 -14.51 8.27
N GLU A 12 9.85 -15.37 9.22
CA GLU A 12 9.85 -16.82 9.02
C GLU A 12 8.69 -17.46 9.78
N ALA A 13 7.99 -18.38 9.11
CA ALA A 13 6.92 -19.18 9.70
C ALA A 13 7.22 -20.66 9.53
N CYS A 14 6.97 -21.44 10.59
CA CYS A 14 7.25 -22.89 10.60
C CYS A 14 6.22 -23.71 9.79
N ASN A 15 5.07 -23.14 9.47
CA ASN A 15 3.98 -23.77 8.73
C ASN A 15 2.99 -22.73 8.21
N GLY A 16 2.05 -23.17 7.35
CA GLY A 16 1.08 -22.27 6.74
C GLY A 16 0.13 -21.60 7.74
N LYS A 17 -0.21 -22.25 8.85
CA LYS A 17 -1.09 -21.66 9.86
C LYS A 17 -0.42 -20.44 10.54
N GLN A 18 0.83 -20.58 10.95
CA GLN A 18 1.60 -19.47 11.52
C GLN A 18 1.82 -18.35 10.50
N ALA A 19 2.09 -18.69 9.22
CA ALA A 19 2.20 -17.71 8.16
C ALA A 19 0.90 -16.91 8.00
N LEU A 20 -0.25 -17.59 8.00
CA LEU A 20 -1.55 -16.94 7.92
C LEU A 20 -1.83 -16.04 9.12
N GLU A 21 -1.44 -16.45 10.32
CA GLU A 21 -1.53 -15.62 11.52
C GLU A 21 -0.72 -14.32 11.38
N TYR A 22 0.49 -14.37 10.80
CA TYR A 22 1.29 -13.17 10.53
C TYR A 22 0.63 -12.26 9.48
N LEU A 23 0.06 -12.84 8.42
CA LEU A 23 -0.58 -12.11 7.34
C LEU A 23 -1.91 -11.47 7.75
N THR A 24 -2.60 -12.05 8.74
CA THR A 24 -3.90 -11.55 9.22
C THR A 24 -3.82 -10.77 10.54
N SER A 25 -2.65 -10.74 11.19
CA SER A 25 -2.50 -10.00 12.45
C SER A 25 -2.57 -8.50 12.23
N ASP A 26 -3.27 -7.82 13.13
CA ASP A 26 -3.39 -6.38 13.16
C ASP A 26 -2.01 -5.70 13.19
N LYS A 27 -1.93 -4.48 12.63
CA LYS A 27 -0.74 -3.61 12.55
C LYS A 27 0.02 -3.41 13.88
N ASN A 28 -0.56 -3.84 15.01
CA ASN A 28 0.02 -3.75 16.36
C ASN A 28 1.08 -4.82 16.67
N THR A 29 1.31 -5.80 15.81
CA THR A 29 2.29 -6.87 16.04
C THR A 29 3.73 -6.50 15.66
N GLY A 30 3.95 -5.28 15.13
CA GLY A 30 5.24 -4.84 14.64
C GLY A 30 5.68 -5.50 13.32
N ILE A 31 4.84 -6.36 12.75
CA ILE A 31 4.98 -6.89 11.40
C ILE A 31 4.25 -5.91 10.47
N GLY A 32 5.02 -5.15 9.68
CA GLY A 32 4.46 -4.26 8.67
C GLY A 32 3.73 -5.02 7.56
N HIS A 33 3.39 -4.32 6.49
CA HIS A 33 2.84 -4.94 5.28
C HIS A 33 3.84 -5.98 4.72
N ILE A 34 3.32 -7.15 4.33
CA ILE A 34 4.10 -8.21 3.69
C ILE A 34 3.76 -8.22 2.21
N ASP A 35 4.74 -7.93 1.37
CA ASP A 35 4.57 -7.78 -0.07
C ASP A 35 4.77 -9.11 -0.82
N ILE A 36 5.62 -10.00 -0.27
CA ILE A 36 6.01 -11.24 -0.94
C ILE A 36 5.87 -12.42 0.03
N LEU A 37 5.11 -13.43 -0.38
CA LEU A 37 5.02 -14.73 0.30
C LEU A 37 5.87 -15.76 -0.46
N LEU A 38 6.85 -16.34 0.24
CA LEU A 38 7.60 -17.49 -0.23
C LEU A 38 7.12 -18.72 0.55
N THR A 39 6.57 -19.71 -0.12
CA THR A 39 6.02 -20.90 0.57
C THR A 39 6.44 -22.22 -0.09
N ASP A 40 6.63 -23.25 0.71
CA ASP A 40 6.70 -24.62 0.21
C ASP A 40 5.27 -25.14 -0.07
N VAL A 41 5.13 -26.06 -1.01
CA VAL A 41 3.86 -26.77 -1.23
C VAL A 41 3.53 -27.62 -0.03
N LYS A 42 4.47 -28.47 0.43
CA LYS A 42 4.25 -29.43 1.52
C LYS A 42 4.73 -28.90 2.85
N MET A 43 3.80 -28.48 3.70
CA MET A 43 4.07 -28.09 5.07
C MET A 43 3.12 -28.79 6.04
N PRO A 44 3.52 -28.98 7.32
CA PRO A 44 2.64 -29.52 8.34
C PRO A 44 1.49 -28.56 8.68
N PHE A 45 0.36 -29.12 9.13
CA PHE A 45 -0.85 -28.44 9.59
C PHE A 45 -1.65 -27.70 8.49
N MET A 46 -1.01 -26.87 7.71
CA MET A 46 -1.57 -26.15 6.56
C MET A 46 -0.52 -26.12 5.47
N ASP A 47 -0.83 -26.70 4.32
CA ASP A 47 0.06 -26.70 3.16
C ASP A 47 0.07 -25.34 2.44
N GLY A 48 1.05 -25.13 1.51
CA GLY A 48 1.21 -23.87 0.82
C GLY A 48 0.03 -23.52 -0.09
N ILE A 49 -0.64 -24.50 -0.65
CA ILE A 49 -1.82 -24.29 -1.50
C ILE A 49 -3.01 -23.83 -0.66
N GLU A 50 -3.20 -24.45 0.50
CA GLU A 50 -4.25 -24.05 1.44
C GLU A 50 -3.98 -22.64 2.00
N LEU A 51 -2.72 -22.34 2.31
CA LEU A 51 -2.30 -20.98 2.73
C LEU A 51 -2.67 -19.95 1.66
N ILE A 52 -2.33 -20.17 0.40
CA ILE A 52 -2.60 -19.26 -0.71
C ILE A 52 -4.11 -19.03 -0.87
N LYS A 53 -4.91 -20.08 -0.77
CA LYS A 53 -6.39 -19.96 -0.82
C LYS A 53 -6.92 -19.10 0.32
N ASN A 54 -6.37 -19.23 1.53
CA ASN A 54 -6.75 -18.38 2.66
C ASN A 54 -6.31 -16.93 2.47
N VAL A 55 -5.13 -16.69 1.91
CA VAL A 55 -4.65 -15.34 1.54
C VAL A 55 -5.64 -14.67 0.59
N MET A 56 -6.05 -15.38 -0.47
CA MET A 56 -7.04 -14.87 -1.42
C MET A 56 -8.42 -14.64 -0.79
N HIS A 57 -8.86 -15.55 0.09
CA HIS A 57 -10.17 -15.43 0.77
C HIS A 57 -10.24 -14.23 1.72
N ASN A 58 -9.11 -13.83 2.28
CA ASN A 58 -9.01 -12.67 3.15
C ASN A 58 -8.64 -11.38 2.40
N ASP A 59 -8.68 -11.38 1.06
CA ASP A 59 -8.35 -10.24 0.21
C ASP A 59 -6.97 -9.62 0.53
N ILE A 60 -6.00 -10.47 0.94
CA ILE A 60 -4.63 -10.03 1.24
C ILE A 60 -3.87 -9.89 -0.08
N SER A 61 -3.49 -8.66 -0.41
CA SER A 61 -2.72 -8.35 -1.62
C SER A 61 -1.24 -8.59 -1.38
N LEU A 62 -0.67 -9.62 -2.02
CA LEU A 62 0.77 -9.90 -2.00
C LEU A 62 1.17 -10.75 -3.21
N LYS A 63 2.44 -10.76 -3.54
CA LYS A 63 2.99 -11.63 -4.58
C LYS A 63 3.39 -12.98 -3.96
N THR A 64 2.94 -14.08 -4.53
CA THR A 64 3.23 -15.41 -4.02
C THR A 64 4.21 -16.15 -4.93
N ILE A 65 5.24 -16.77 -4.36
CA ILE A 65 6.18 -17.66 -5.03
C ILE A 65 6.17 -18.99 -4.29
N ILE A 66 6.03 -20.08 -5.03
CA ILE A 66 6.00 -21.44 -4.49
C ILE A 66 7.35 -22.12 -4.72
N PHE A 67 7.84 -22.79 -3.68
CA PHE A 67 8.90 -23.77 -3.79
C PHE A 67 8.34 -25.18 -3.78
N SER A 68 8.82 -26.08 -4.65
CA SER A 68 8.38 -27.47 -4.66
C SER A 68 9.54 -28.43 -4.87
N GLY A 69 9.56 -29.50 -4.08
CA GLY A 69 10.56 -30.56 -4.20
C GLY A 69 10.29 -31.58 -5.30
N TYR A 70 9.14 -31.49 -5.97
CA TYR A 70 8.73 -32.46 -6.98
C TYR A 70 8.06 -31.78 -8.17
N ASN A 71 8.29 -32.38 -9.34
CA ASN A 71 7.66 -32.01 -10.60
C ASN A 71 6.19 -32.49 -10.62
N GLU A 72 5.41 -32.10 -9.60
CA GLU A 72 4.00 -32.45 -9.50
C GLU A 72 3.20 -31.47 -10.37
N PHE A 73 2.98 -31.82 -11.61
CA PHE A 73 2.28 -31.03 -12.61
C PHE A 73 0.93 -30.47 -12.12
N GLU A 74 0.24 -31.23 -11.26
CA GLU A 74 -1.05 -30.80 -10.70
C GLU A 74 -0.91 -29.59 -9.77
N TYR A 75 0.17 -29.49 -8.98
CA TYR A 75 0.41 -28.30 -8.13
C TYR A 75 0.81 -27.08 -8.96
N ALA A 76 1.62 -27.28 -10.00
CA ALA A 76 1.98 -26.17 -10.90
C ALA A 76 0.73 -25.62 -11.62
N LYS A 77 -0.16 -26.52 -12.11
CA LYS A 77 -1.42 -26.12 -12.73
C LYS A 77 -2.35 -25.39 -11.75
N LEU A 78 -2.37 -25.82 -10.49
CA LEU A 78 -3.16 -25.17 -9.44
C LEU A 78 -2.58 -23.81 -9.07
N ALA A 79 -1.25 -23.69 -8.95
CA ALA A 79 -0.54 -22.45 -8.71
C ALA A 79 -0.89 -21.37 -9.76
N VAL A 80 -0.89 -21.73 -11.04
CA VAL A 80 -1.30 -20.84 -12.14
C VAL A 80 -2.75 -20.37 -11.97
N LYS A 81 -3.67 -21.27 -11.59
CA LYS A 81 -5.08 -20.91 -11.36
C LYS A 81 -5.27 -19.98 -10.16
N LEU A 82 -4.40 -20.08 -9.16
CA LEU A 82 -4.39 -19.24 -7.98
C LEU A 82 -3.63 -17.92 -8.18
N GLY A 83 -3.15 -17.65 -9.40
CA GLY A 83 -2.43 -16.40 -9.70
C GLY A 83 -1.06 -16.30 -9.02
N VAL A 84 -0.45 -17.44 -8.68
CA VAL A 84 0.91 -17.46 -8.11
C VAL A 84 1.90 -16.87 -9.12
N LYS A 85 2.78 -16.01 -8.64
CA LYS A 85 3.70 -15.27 -9.49
C LYS A 85 4.77 -16.16 -10.13
N ASP A 86 5.29 -17.12 -9.35
CA ASP A 86 6.28 -18.05 -9.85
C ASP A 86 6.27 -19.38 -9.07
N TYR A 87 6.80 -20.43 -9.69
CA TYR A 87 6.87 -21.77 -9.16
C TYR A 87 8.27 -22.33 -9.40
N ILE A 88 9.07 -22.38 -8.34
CA ILE A 88 10.49 -22.75 -8.37
C ILE A 88 10.69 -24.19 -7.91
N LEU A 89 11.38 -24.99 -8.70
CA LEU A 89 11.70 -26.37 -8.35
C LEU A 89 12.90 -26.46 -7.39
N LYS A 90 12.85 -27.34 -6.43
CA LYS A 90 13.99 -27.74 -5.60
C LYS A 90 14.80 -28.84 -6.29
N PRO A 91 16.15 -28.81 -6.26
CA PRO A 91 16.98 -27.81 -5.55
C PRO A 91 16.95 -26.45 -6.23
N VAL A 92 16.80 -25.39 -5.44
CA VAL A 92 16.68 -24.01 -5.93
C VAL A 92 17.99 -23.56 -6.55
N ASP A 93 17.98 -23.18 -7.83
CA ASP A 93 19.12 -22.52 -8.44
C ASP A 93 19.21 -21.07 -7.95
N PRO A 94 20.39 -20.64 -7.39
CA PRO A 94 20.54 -19.29 -6.88
C PRO A 94 20.32 -18.19 -7.93
N SER A 95 20.64 -18.45 -9.20
CA SER A 95 20.47 -17.48 -10.28
C SER A 95 19.01 -17.34 -10.68
N GLU A 96 18.27 -18.46 -10.75
CA GLU A 96 16.84 -18.47 -11.00
C GLU A 96 16.10 -17.75 -9.87
N PHE A 97 16.39 -18.10 -8.62
CA PHE A 97 15.79 -17.44 -7.45
C PHE A 97 16.07 -15.93 -7.45
N SER A 98 17.32 -15.53 -7.71
CA SER A 98 17.70 -14.12 -7.77
C SER A 98 16.92 -13.37 -8.85
N SER A 99 16.80 -13.97 -10.04
CA SER A 99 16.07 -13.38 -11.16
C SER A 99 14.59 -13.23 -10.85
N THR A 100 13.95 -14.26 -10.29
CA THR A 100 12.53 -14.23 -9.89
C THR A 100 12.26 -13.15 -8.84
N ILE A 101 13.06 -13.12 -7.76
CA ILE A 101 12.87 -12.12 -6.70
C ILE A 101 13.08 -10.70 -7.23
N THR A 102 14.12 -10.47 -8.03
CA THR A 102 14.35 -9.14 -8.62
C THR A 102 13.18 -8.72 -9.53
N GLY A 103 12.66 -9.63 -10.33
CA GLY A 103 11.50 -9.37 -11.18
C GLY A 103 10.25 -8.99 -10.37
N VAL A 104 9.99 -9.72 -9.29
CA VAL A 104 8.84 -9.43 -8.41
C VAL A 104 8.99 -8.09 -7.70
N ILE A 105 10.19 -7.75 -7.21
CA ILE A 105 10.45 -6.45 -6.57
C ILE A 105 10.26 -5.33 -7.59
N THR A 106 10.79 -5.46 -8.79
CA THR A 106 10.63 -4.44 -9.84
C THR A 106 9.14 -4.21 -10.17
N GLU A 107 8.35 -5.27 -10.23
CA GLU A 107 6.92 -5.16 -10.48
C GLU A 107 6.18 -4.45 -9.33
N LEU A 108 6.52 -4.78 -8.07
CA LEU A 108 5.97 -4.09 -6.89
C LEU A 108 6.33 -2.60 -6.89
N ASP A 109 7.58 -2.25 -7.20
CA ASP A 109 8.03 -0.86 -7.29
C ASP A 109 7.27 -0.09 -8.39
N GLU A 110 7.01 -0.73 -9.53
CA GLU A 110 6.21 -0.14 -10.61
C GLU A 110 4.73 0.04 -10.22
N GLU A 111 4.15 -0.92 -9.50
CA GLU A 111 2.77 -0.83 -8.99
C GLU A 111 2.67 0.30 -7.96
N HIS A 112 3.55 0.36 -6.96
CA HIS A 112 3.59 1.43 -5.97
C HIS A 112 3.75 2.81 -6.62
N LYS A 113 4.64 2.93 -7.59
CA LYS A 113 4.84 4.19 -8.32
C LYS A 113 3.59 4.64 -9.08
N LYS A 114 2.86 3.72 -9.69
CA LYS A 114 1.59 4.04 -10.37
C LYS A 114 0.54 4.52 -9.38
N ASP A 115 0.46 3.87 -8.21
CA ASP A 115 -0.47 4.27 -7.15
C ASP A 115 -0.11 5.64 -6.56
N GLU A 116 1.18 5.92 -6.36
CA GLU A 116 1.65 7.25 -5.94
C GLU A 116 1.32 8.33 -6.97
N ASP A 117 1.58 8.07 -8.25
CA ASP A 117 1.28 9.00 -9.34
C ASP A 117 -0.24 9.25 -9.45
N TYR A 118 -1.05 8.20 -9.34
CA TYR A 118 -2.50 8.32 -9.31
C TYR A 118 -2.99 9.16 -8.12
N ASN A 119 -2.49 8.88 -6.92
CA ASN A 119 -2.83 9.62 -5.71
C ASN A 119 -2.38 11.09 -5.80
N ARG A 120 -1.20 11.35 -6.38
CA ARG A 120 -0.70 12.71 -6.62
C ARG A 120 -1.62 13.48 -7.58
N GLN A 121 -2.05 12.85 -8.68
CA GLN A 121 -3.00 13.46 -9.62
C GLN A 121 -4.35 13.72 -8.97
N ALA A 122 -4.88 12.76 -8.23
CA ALA A 122 -6.15 12.91 -7.51
C ALA A 122 -6.09 14.05 -6.49
N ASN A 123 -4.99 14.16 -5.74
CA ASN A 123 -4.77 15.24 -4.78
C ASN A 123 -4.65 16.60 -5.48
N PHE A 124 -3.97 16.68 -6.62
CA PHE A 124 -3.89 17.91 -7.40
C PHE A 124 -5.28 18.39 -7.86
N ILE A 125 -6.12 17.48 -8.37
CA ILE A 125 -7.50 17.80 -8.79
C ILE A 125 -8.31 18.29 -7.60
N LYS A 126 -8.22 17.64 -6.45
CA LYS A 126 -8.91 18.07 -5.21
C LYS A 126 -8.47 19.47 -4.77
N GLN A 127 -7.16 19.73 -4.76
CA GLN A 127 -6.63 21.06 -4.41
C GLN A 127 -7.10 22.13 -5.39
N TYR A 128 -7.08 21.85 -6.68
CA TYR A 128 -7.56 22.78 -7.70
C TYR A 128 -9.07 23.07 -7.56
N TYR A 129 -9.86 22.04 -7.25
CA TYR A 129 -11.28 22.19 -6.95
C TYR A 129 -11.51 23.11 -5.75
N MET A 130 -10.83 22.85 -4.62
CA MET A 130 -10.94 23.66 -3.41
C MET A 130 -10.50 25.11 -3.66
N TYR A 131 -9.40 25.30 -4.37
CA TYR A 131 -8.92 26.64 -4.74
C TYR A 131 -9.96 27.41 -5.56
N THR A 132 -10.56 26.76 -6.55
CA THR A 132 -11.58 27.36 -7.40
C THR A 132 -12.84 27.69 -6.60
N LEU A 133 -13.29 26.77 -5.74
CA LEU A 133 -14.44 26.98 -4.88
C LEU A 133 -14.26 28.19 -3.95
N LEU A 134 -13.08 28.34 -3.35
CA LEU A 134 -12.77 29.42 -2.42
C LEU A 134 -12.68 30.78 -3.15
N ASN A 135 -12.25 30.82 -4.40
CA ASN A 135 -12.06 32.07 -5.15
C ASN A 135 -13.27 32.49 -5.99
N SER A 136 -13.97 31.54 -6.61
CA SER A 136 -15.08 31.86 -7.53
C SER A 136 -16.45 31.42 -6.98
N GLY A 137 -16.47 30.58 -5.98
CA GLY A 137 -17.71 29.98 -5.44
C GLY A 137 -18.34 28.93 -6.37
N ASP A 138 -17.80 28.72 -7.56
CA ASP A 138 -18.29 27.75 -8.54
C ASP A 138 -17.14 26.91 -9.07
N ALA A 139 -17.14 25.63 -8.71
CA ALA A 139 -16.20 24.63 -9.17
C ALA A 139 -16.92 23.54 -10.01
N SER A 140 -18.13 23.82 -10.49
CA SER A 140 -18.89 22.92 -11.33
C SER A 140 -18.10 22.59 -12.61
N GLY A 141 -18.03 21.30 -12.96
CA GLY A 141 -17.29 20.82 -14.13
C GLY A 141 -15.82 20.46 -13.91
N ILE A 142 -15.27 20.67 -12.71
CA ILE A 142 -13.91 20.20 -12.39
C ILE A 142 -13.93 18.74 -11.92
N LEU A 143 -14.95 18.39 -11.14
CA LEU A 143 -15.22 17.02 -10.71
C LEU A 143 -16.67 16.69 -11.03
N ASP A 144 -16.90 15.52 -11.61
CA ASP A 144 -18.26 15.02 -11.90
C ASP A 144 -19.09 14.82 -10.62
N ASN A 145 -18.41 14.58 -9.50
CA ASN A 145 -19.03 14.48 -8.18
C ASN A 145 -18.20 15.31 -7.19
N GLY A 146 -18.66 16.50 -6.87
CA GLY A 146 -18.10 17.34 -5.80
C GLY A 146 -18.29 16.77 -4.39
N ASP A 147 -18.67 15.50 -4.28
CA ASP A 147 -19.03 14.81 -3.03
C ASP A 147 -17.87 14.56 -2.08
N PHE A 148 -16.61 14.74 -2.51
CA PHE A 148 -15.49 14.54 -1.60
C PHE A 148 -15.42 15.59 -0.47
N LEU A 149 -16.12 16.71 -0.60
CA LEU A 149 -16.34 17.69 0.48
C LEU A 149 -17.66 17.48 1.22
N ALA A 150 -18.46 16.50 0.83
CA ALA A 150 -19.72 16.22 1.51
C ALA A 150 -19.46 15.80 2.97
N GLY A 151 -20.07 16.53 3.91
CA GLY A 151 -19.88 16.31 5.35
C GLY A 151 -18.77 17.12 6.00
N TYR A 152 -17.96 17.85 5.22
CA TYR A 152 -17.03 18.84 5.76
C TYR A 152 -17.78 20.15 6.01
N ASN A 153 -17.80 20.61 7.25
CA ASN A 153 -18.61 21.76 7.69
C ASN A 153 -17.82 22.80 8.49
N ARG A 154 -16.54 22.56 8.68
CA ARG A 154 -15.62 23.45 9.39
C ARG A 154 -14.47 23.86 8.47
N LEU A 155 -14.01 25.08 8.63
CA LEU A 155 -12.86 25.64 7.90
C LEU A 155 -11.97 26.35 8.89
N ALA A 156 -10.66 26.10 8.83
CA ALA A 156 -9.65 26.82 9.57
C ALA A 156 -8.59 27.36 8.61
N LEU A 157 -8.22 28.62 8.80
CA LEU A 157 -7.06 29.21 8.16
C LEU A 157 -5.87 29.08 9.11
N ILE A 158 -4.79 28.50 8.63
CA ILE A 158 -3.52 28.38 9.35
C ILE A 158 -2.51 29.33 8.73
N GLU A 159 -1.90 30.15 9.58
CA GLU A 159 -0.80 31.03 9.20
C GLU A 159 0.50 30.56 9.85
N PHE A 160 1.53 30.40 9.02
CA PHE A 160 2.87 30.01 9.46
C PHE A 160 3.77 31.24 9.56
N ASN A 161 4.53 31.30 10.64
CA ASN A 161 5.47 32.41 10.85
C ASN A 161 6.73 32.39 9.98
N THR A 162 6.95 31.27 9.29
CA THR A 162 8.08 31.03 8.37
C THR A 162 7.58 30.24 7.15
N ASP A 163 8.34 30.31 6.05
CA ASP A 163 8.11 29.47 4.89
C ASP A 163 8.15 27.98 5.29
N PHE A 164 6.99 27.45 5.59
CA PHE A 164 6.81 26.11 6.08
C PHE A 164 6.99 25.10 4.95
N PHE A 165 6.34 25.32 3.82
CA PHE A 165 6.35 24.40 2.68
C PHE A 165 7.66 24.44 1.89
N GLY A 166 8.51 25.43 2.08
CA GLY A 166 9.88 25.42 1.58
C GLY A 166 10.83 24.52 2.36
N LYS A 167 10.42 24.08 3.57
CA LYS A 167 11.23 23.22 4.46
C LYS A 167 10.69 21.79 4.59
N TYR A 168 9.40 21.60 4.37
CA TYR A 168 8.70 20.32 4.57
C TYR A 168 7.91 19.98 3.31
N ASP A 169 8.17 18.83 2.75
CA ASP A 169 7.61 18.38 1.46
C ASP A 169 6.08 18.22 1.50
N THR A 170 5.53 17.83 2.66
CA THR A 170 4.11 17.73 2.88
C THR A 170 3.74 18.24 4.26
N GLY A 171 2.65 18.99 4.35
CA GLY A 171 2.06 19.40 5.63
C GLY A 171 1.27 18.31 6.34
N GLU A 172 1.18 17.11 5.77
CA GLU A 172 0.29 16.04 6.22
C GLU A 172 0.54 15.63 7.67
N ASP A 173 1.79 15.44 8.08
CA ASP A 173 2.11 15.03 9.45
C ASP A 173 1.70 16.08 10.47
N ILE A 174 1.89 17.37 10.16
CA ILE A 174 1.52 18.46 11.06
C ILE A 174 0.02 18.67 11.10
N PHE A 175 -0.64 18.59 9.95
CA PHE A 175 -2.11 18.69 9.92
C PHE A 175 -2.75 17.54 10.67
N LYS A 176 -2.19 16.33 10.56
CA LYS A 176 -2.61 15.17 11.34
C LYS A 176 -2.39 15.36 12.85
N GLU A 177 -1.27 15.96 13.25
CA GLU A 177 -1.02 16.28 14.64
C GLU A 177 -2.00 17.34 15.18
N ILE A 178 -2.35 18.35 14.38
CA ILE A 178 -3.30 19.42 14.74
C ILE A 178 -4.75 18.91 14.76
N THR A 179 -5.14 18.11 13.78
CA THR A 179 -6.52 17.63 13.60
C THR A 179 -6.82 16.35 14.40
N GLY A 180 -5.77 15.62 14.83
CA GLY A 180 -5.92 14.36 15.52
C GLY A 180 -6.54 13.29 14.63
N GLU A 181 -7.65 12.68 15.09
CA GLU A 181 -8.41 11.67 14.35
C GLU A 181 -9.48 12.24 13.41
N LEU A 182 -9.57 13.58 13.29
CA LEU A 182 -10.57 14.20 12.43
C LEU A 182 -10.24 13.93 10.97
N ASP A 183 -11.27 13.65 10.18
CA ASP A 183 -11.15 13.59 8.73
C ASP A 183 -11.02 15.01 8.18
N TYR A 184 -9.99 15.29 7.39
CA TYR A 184 -9.70 16.63 6.88
C TYR A 184 -9.21 16.61 5.43
N GLN A 185 -9.41 17.73 4.77
CA GLN A 185 -8.77 18.09 3.51
C GLN A 185 -8.03 19.40 3.71
N TYR A 186 -6.94 19.63 2.99
CA TYR A 186 -6.21 20.89 3.08
C TYR A 186 -5.84 21.46 1.71
N LEU A 187 -5.63 22.77 1.68
CA LEU A 187 -5.17 23.51 0.53
C LEU A 187 -4.10 24.51 0.95
N ASN A 188 -2.94 24.44 0.34
CA ASN A 188 -1.90 25.45 0.52
C ASN A 188 -2.20 26.64 -0.38
N LEU A 189 -2.50 27.79 0.24
CA LEU A 189 -2.77 29.04 -0.48
C LEU A 189 -1.48 29.73 -0.94
N ASN A 190 -0.48 29.68 -0.08
CA ASN A 190 0.86 30.22 -0.32
C ASN A 190 1.85 29.61 0.71
N PRO A 191 3.15 29.91 0.64
CA PRO A 191 4.14 29.33 1.55
C PRO A 191 3.89 29.57 3.05
N LEU A 192 3.06 30.55 3.38
CA LEU A 192 2.77 30.94 4.76
C LEU A 192 1.34 30.64 5.21
N GLN A 193 0.49 30.16 4.32
CA GLN A 193 -0.93 30.00 4.63
C GLN A 193 -1.52 28.71 4.05
N SER A 194 -2.31 28.02 4.87
CA SER A 194 -3.09 26.86 4.45
C SER A 194 -4.51 26.96 4.98
N VAL A 195 -5.44 26.43 4.19
CA VAL A 195 -6.82 26.20 4.64
C VAL A 195 -7.00 24.72 4.91
N ILE A 196 -7.55 24.40 6.07
CA ILE A 196 -7.99 23.05 6.42
C ILE A 196 -9.52 23.07 6.44
N ILE A 197 -10.11 22.10 5.78
CA ILE A 197 -11.55 21.83 5.82
C ILE A 197 -11.72 20.49 6.53
N PHE A 198 -12.53 20.43 7.56
CA PHE A 198 -12.72 19.25 8.37
C PHE A 198 -14.17 19.05 8.79
N SER A 199 -14.49 17.81 9.17
CA SER A 199 -15.79 17.43 9.69
C SER A 199 -15.79 17.42 11.20
N ASP A 200 -16.83 17.93 11.82
CA ASP A 200 -17.07 17.82 13.25
C ASP A 200 -17.89 16.58 13.64
N LYS A 201 -17.86 15.53 12.79
CA LYS A 201 -18.48 14.26 13.16
C LYS A 201 -17.74 13.70 14.38
N SER A 202 -18.29 13.98 15.53
CA SER A 202 -18.02 13.28 16.79
C SER A 202 -18.83 11.99 16.85
#